data_95cf609bbf7d714b0539fa599dd47fe3
#
_entry.id   95cf609bbf7d714b0539fa599dd47fe3
#
_cell.length_a   1.000
_cell.length_b   1.000
_cell.length_c   1.000
_cell.angle_alpha   90.00
_cell.angle_beta   90.00
_cell.angle_gamma   90.00
#
_symmetry.space_group_name_H-M   'P 1'
#
loop_
_entity.id
_entity.type
_entity.pdbx_description
1 polymer ?
#
loop_
_entity_poly.entity_id
_entity_poly.type
_entity_poly.pdbx_seq_one_letter_code
_entity_poly.pdbx_strand_id
1 'polypeptide(L)'
;MDSKEVLAQQSKLFRENLPGVTENFSDLCGTVFKDGKLSLKEKELIALAIAITVKCEGCIVHHTTGCVEAGCTMEEISEMMEVCVAMGGGPATVYAGKSLRIAEELLK
;
A
#
# COMPACT_ATOMS: atom_id res chain seq x y z
N MET A 1 14.41 12.53 -12.09
CA MET A 1 13.13 11.82 -11.87
C MET A 1 12.79 11.83 -10.40
N ASP A 2 11.53 12.08 -10.07
CA ASP A 2 11.07 11.94 -8.69
C ASP A 2 10.83 10.46 -8.36
N SER A 3 10.57 10.17 -7.08
CA SER A 3 10.39 8.79 -6.61
C SER A 3 9.24 8.06 -7.31
N LYS A 4 8.17 8.78 -7.61
CA LYS A 4 7.00 8.21 -8.29
C LYS A 4 7.33 7.80 -9.72
N GLU A 5 8.08 8.65 -10.42
CA GLU A 5 8.53 8.35 -11.79
C GLU A 5 9.47 7.17 -11.83
N VAL A 6 10.39 7.08 -10.86
CA VAL A 6 11.32 5.95 -10.74
C VAL A 6 10.56 4.66 -10.50
N LEU A 7 9.59 4.66 -9.58
CA LEU A 7 8.77 3.48 -9.31
C LEU A 7 7.98 3.04 -10.55
N ALA A 8 7.42 3.99 -11.29
CA ALA A 8 6.68 3.69 -12.51
C ALA A 8 7.58 3.04 -13.57
N GLN A 9 8.80 3.57 -13.73
CA GLN A 9 9.77 3.01 -14.65
C GLN A 9 10.18 1.59 -14.25
N GLN A 10 10.47 1.39 -12.98
CA GLN A 10 10.83 0.07 -12.44
C GLN A 10 9.72 -0.95 -12.66
N SER A 11 8.48 -0.57 -12.39
CA SER A 11 7.31 -1.44 -12.60
C SER A 11 7.14 -1.81 -14.08
N LYS A 12 7.33 -0.85 -14.97
CA LYS A 12 7.25 -1.07 -16.41
C LYS A 12 8.31 -2.08 -16.86
N LEU A 13 9.55 -1.87 -16.43
CA LEU A 13 10.65 -2.77 -16.77
C LEU A 13 10.41 -4.18 -16.26
N PHE A 14 9.87 -4.30 -15.04
CA PHE A 14 9.55 -5.60 -14.47
C PHE A 14 8.50 -6.33 -15.32
N ARG A 15 7.40 -5.64 -15.66
CA ARG A 15 6.34 -6.23 -16.47
C ARG A 15 6.84 -6.67 -17.84
N GLU A 16 7.69 -5.85 -18.46
CA GLU A 16 8.21 -6.14 -19.80
C GLU A 16 9.15 -7.34 -19.79
N ASN A 17 9.94 -7.50 -18.73
CA ASN A 17 10.95 -8.54 -18.64
C ASN A 17 10.47 -9.81 -17.95
N LEU A 18 9.41 -9.74 -17.13
CA LEU A 18 8.87 -10.87 -16.40
C LEU A 18 7.34 -10.93 -16.57
N PRO A 19 6.87 -11.08 -17.83
CA PRO A 19 5.42 -11.02 -18.07
C PRO A 19 4.63 -12.15 -17.41
N GLY A 20 5.18 -13.36 -17.41
CA GLY A 20 4.50 -14.51 -16.79
C GLY A 20 4.38 -14.38 -15.28
N VAL A 21 5.46 -13.96 -14.63
CA VAL A 21 5.46 -13.72 -13.18
C VAL A 21 4.51 -12.57 -12.83
N THR A 22 4.52 -11.51 -13.62
CA THR A 22 3.64 -10.37 -13.43
C THR A 22 2.17 -10.78 -13.50
N GLU A 23 1.81 -11.59 -14.50
CA GLU A 23 0.44 -12.08 -14.66
C GLU A 23 0.03 -12.96 -13.48
N ASN A 24 0.88 -13.89 -13.07
CA ASN A 24 0.59 -14.78 -11.95
C ASN A 24 0.44 -14.00 -10.64
N PHE A 25 1.27 -12.99 -10.42
CA PHE A 25 1.17 -12.15 -9.23
C PHE A 25 -0.10 -11.31 -9.26
N SER A 26 -0.45 -10.76 -10.42
CA SER A 26 -1.70 -10.01 -10.59
C SER A 26 -2.91 -10.89 -10.29
N ASP A 27 -2.90 -12.13 -10.75
CA ASP A 27 -3.98 -13.09 -10.48
C ASP A 27 -4.09 -13.41 -9.00
N LEU A 28 -2.93 -13.58 -8.34
CA LEU A 28 -2.90 -13.78 -6.88
C LEU A 28 -3.55 -12.61 -6.16
N CYS A 29 -3.15 -11.39 -6.50
CA CYS A 29 -3.72 -10.20 -5.88
C CYS A 29 -5.23 -10.09 -6.14
N GLY A 30 -5.67 -10.42 -7.34
CA GLY A 30 -7.09 -10.44 -7.68
C GLY A 30 -7.91 -11.44 -6.86
N THR A 31 -7.29 -12.56 -6.50
CA THR A 31 -7.90 -13.56 -5.63
C THR A 31 -8.04 -13.07 -4.20
N VAL A 32 -7.05 -12.31 -3.72
CA VAL A 32 -6.96 -11.85 -2.32
C VAL A 32 -7.78 -10.59 -2.07
N PHE A 33 -7.60 -9.57 -2.94
CA PHE A 33 -8.15 -8.23 -2.69
C PHE A 33 -9.56 -8.08 -3.23
N LYS A 34 -10.49 -8.73 -2.53
CA LYS A 34 -11.93 -8.66 -2.80
C LYS A 34 -12.66 -8.87 -1.48
N ASP A 35 -13.93 -8.49 -1.43
CA ASP A 35 -14.75 -8.71 -0.24
C ASP A 35 -14.90 -10.20 0.04
N GLY A 36 -14.72 -10.56 1.30
CA GLY A 36 -14.91 -11.90 1.80
C GLY A 36 -15.41 -11.78 3.24
N LYS A 37 -14.96 -12.65 4.12
CA LYS A 37 -15.25 -12.51 5.57
C LYS A 37 -14.67 -11.20 6.11
N LEU A 38 -13.53 -10.79 5.55
CA LEU A 38 -13.00 -9.45 5.74
C LEU A 38 -13.33 -8.65 4.49
N SER A 39 -13.69 -7.39 4.66
CA SER A 39 -13.97 -6.50 3.53
C SER A 39 -12.69 -6.16 2.77
N LEU A 40 -12.82 -5.72 1.53
CA LEU A 40 -11.70 -5.19 0.76
C LEU A 40 -11.03 -4.04 1.53
N LYS A 41 -11.81 -3.16 2.13
CA LYS A 41 -11.31 -2.04 2.94
C LYS A 41 -10.41 -2.54 4.07
N GLU A 42 -10.85 -3.56 4.80
CA GLU A 42 -10.05 -4.17 5.86
C GLU A 42 -8.78 -4.80 5.33
N LYS A 43 -8.88 -5.49 4.20
CA LYS A 43 -7.71 -6.14 3.57
C LYS A 43 -6.68 -5.11 3.10
N GLU A 44 -7.12 -3.98 2.56
CA GLU A 44 -6.21 -2.92 2.15
C GLU A 44 -5.52 -2.28 3.36
N LEU A 45 -6.24 -2.10 4.47
CA LEU A 45 -5.62 -1.60 5.71
C LEU A 45 -4.56 -2.58 6.22
N ILE A 46 -4.85 -3.88 6.19
CA ILE A 46 -3.89 -4.92 6.58
C ILE A 46 -2.65 -4.87 5.69
N ALA A 47 -2.87 -4.79 4.37
CA ALA A 47 -1.78 -4.73 3.40
C ALA A 47 -0.91 -3.50 3.61
N LEU A 48 -1.52 -2.35 3.87
CA LEU A 48 -0.79 -1.11 4.14
C LEU A 48 0.03 -1.23 5.42
N ALA A 49 -0.54 -1.83 6.47
CA ALA A 49 0.17 -2.05 7.73
C ALA A 49 1.43 -2.92 7.49
N ILE A 50 1.29 -3.97 6.71
CA ILE A 50 2.42 -4.85 6.37
C ILE A 50 3.45 -4.08 5.56
N ALA A 51 3.01 -3.29 4.56
CA ALA A 51 3.89 -2.49 3.72
C ALA A 51 4.75 -1.52 4.54
N ILE A 52 4.14 -0.86 5.53
CA ILE A 52 4.83 0.04 6.45
C ILE A 52 5.86 -0.73 7.27
N THR A 53 5.47 -1.89 7.79
CA THR A 53 6.31 -2.73 8.66
C THR A 53 7.52 -3.29 7.90
N VAL A 54 7.32 -3.76 6.66
CA VAL A 54 8.42 -4.29 5.85
C VAL A 54 9.16 -3.21 5.05
N LYS A 55 8.75 -1.96 5.20
CA LYS A 55 9.41 -0.79 4.60
C LYS A 55 9.46 -0.86 3.06
N CYS A 56 8.37 -1.28 2.46
CA CYS A 56 8.27 -1.40 1.01
C CYS A 56 7.61 -0.14 0.43
N GLU A 57 8.40 0.77 -0.12
CA GLU A 57 7.88 2.04 -0.63
C GLU A 57 6.85 1.87 -1.73
N GLY A 58 7.10 0.96 -2.68
CA GLY A 58 6.13 0.68 -3.74
C GLY A 58 4.83 0.13 -3.21
N CYS A 59 4.90 -0.75 -2.23
CA CYS A 59 3.72 -1.32 -1.58
C CYS A 59 2.94 -0.27 -0.82
N ILE A 60 3.65 0.68 -0.18
CA ILE A 60 3.01 1.79 0.54
C ILE A 60 2.20 2.66 -0.43
N VAL A 61 2.78 3.02 -1.57
CA VAL A 61 2.07 3.81 -2.60
C VAL A 61 0.83 3.04 -3.07
N HIS A 62 1.00 1.78 -3.42
CA HIS A 62 -0.06 0.94 -3.97
C HIS A 62 -1.22 0.75 -2.98
N HIS A 63 -0.91 0.38 -1.74
CA HIS A 63 -1.94 0.06 -0.75
C HIS A 63 -2.52 1.29 -0.06
N THR A 64 -1.79 2.41 0.01
CA THR A 64 -2.40 3.68 0.42
C THR A 64 -3.47 4.08 -0.58
N THR A 65 -3.16 3.96 -1.87
CA THR A 65 -4.13 4.21 -2.95
C THR A 65 -5.31 3.25 -2.82
N GLY A 66 -5.04 1.97 -2.60
CA GLY A 66 -6.08 0.96 -2.41
C GLY A 66 -7.00 1.26 -1.22
N CYS A 67 -6.43 1.73 -0.11
CA CYS A 67 -7.22 2.14 1.06
C CYS A 67 -8.18 3.28 0.71
N VAL A 68 -7.68 4.31 0.05
CA VAL A 68 -8.49 5.46 -0.34
C VAL A 68 -9.60 5.03 -1.30
N GLU A 69 -9.26 4.23 -2.30
CA GLU A 69 -10.24 3.72 -3.28
C GLU A 69 -11.31 2.82 -2.63
N ALA A 70 -10.93 2.10 -1.57
CA ALA A 70 -11.86 1.25 -0.83
C ALA A 70 -12.69 2.01 0.19
N GLY A 71 -12.51 3.34 0.27
CA GLY A 71 -13.32 4.21 1.12
C GLY A 71 -12.76 4.46 2.51
N CYS A 72 -11.49 4.19 2.76
CA CYS A 72 -10.87 4.53 4.04
C CYS A 72 -10.78 6.05 4.20
N THR A 73 -11.08 6.51 5.40
CA THR A 73 -10.89 7.92 5.78
C THR A 73 -9.46 8.11 6.30
N MET A 74 -9.03 9.35 6.34
CA MET A 74 -7.74 9.70 6.95
C MET A 74 -7.66 9.21 8.40
N GLU A 75 -8.77 9.32 9.13
CA GLU A 75 -8.87 8.88 10.53
C GLU A 75 -8.67 7.38 10.65
N GLU A 76 -9.27 6.60 9.76
CA GLU A 76 -9.12 5.14 9.77
C GLU A 76 -7.69 4.71 9.45
N ILE A 77 -7.09 5.35 8.45
CA ILE A 77 -5.71 5.09 8.07
C ILE A 77 -4.77 5.44 9.23
N SER A 78 -4.99 6.59 9.85
CA SER A 78 -4.18 7.07 10.98
C SER A 78 -4.29 6.12 12.19
N GLU A 79 -5.48 5.66 12.49
CA GLU A 79 -5.68 4.74 13.61
C GLU A 79 -4.98 3.40 13.37
N MET A 80 -5.01 2.89 12.14
CA MET A 80 -4.27 1.69 11.78
C MET A 80 -2.76 1.90 12.00
N MET A 81 -2.25 3.09 11.67
CA MET A 81 -0.83 3.40 11.83
C MET A 81 -0.38 3.45 13.29
N GLU A 82 -1.29 3.75 14.22
CA GLU A 82 -0.98 3.65 15.64
C GLU A 82 -0.55 2.24 16.01
N VAL A 83 -1.21 1.24 15.41
CA VAL A 83 -0.83 -0.17 15.62
C VAL A 83 0.55 -0.45 15.03
N CYS A 84 0.85 0.10 13.86
CA CYS A 84 2.16 -0.07 13.22
C CYS A 84 3.28 0.50 14.10
N VAL A 85 3.05 1.65 14.71
CA VAL A 85 4.04 2.29 15.60
C VAL A 85 4.21 1.49 16.88
N ALA A 86 3.12 1.00 17.45
CA ALA A 86 3.17 0.15 18.66
C ALA A 86 4.00 -1.10 18.42
N MET A 87 3.92 -1.69 17.23
CA MET A 87 4.63 -2.92 16.89
C MET A 87 6.02 -2.67 16.31
N GLY A 88 6.20 -1.59 15.57
CA GLY A 88 7.42 -1.35 14.79
C GLY A 88 8.33 -0.24 15.30
N GLY A 89 7.86 0.58 16.23
CA GLY A 89 8.67 1.65 16.84
C GLY A 89 8.97 2.81 15.90
N GLY A 90 10.12 3.46 16.16
CA GLY A 90 10.55 4.66 15.43
C GLY A 90 10.52 4.54 13.91
N PRO A 91 11.08 3.47 13.32
CA PRO A 91 11.05 3.33 11.86
C PRO A 91 9.64 3.37 11.27
N ALA A 92 8.65 2.85 12.00
CA ALA A 92 7.26 2.88 11.55
C ALA A 92 6.72 4.30 11.42
N THR A 93 7.19 5.24 12.25
CA THR A 93 6.75 6.64 12.15
C THR A 93 7.17 7.25 10.82
N VAL A 94 8.36 6.92 10.35
CA VAL A 94 8.89 7.44 9.09
C VAL A 94 8.06 6.92 7.91
N TYR A 95 7.85 5.60 7.86
CA TYR A 95 7.13 4.99 6.74
C TYR A 95 5.63 5.28 6.78
N ALA A 96 5.04 5.40 7.97
CA ALA A 96 3.67 5.87 8.13
C ALA A 96 3.52 7.30 7.60
N GLY A 97 4.49 8.16 7.89
CA GLY A 97 4.50 9.53 7.37
C GLY A 97 4.47 9.58 5.85
N LYS A 98 5.21 8.70 5.18
CA LYS A 98 5.19 8.59 3.72
C LYS A 98 3.80 8.27 3.20
N SER A 99 3.12 7.33 3.84
CA SER A 99 1.77 6.94 3.48
C SER A 99 0.76 8.08 3.72
N LEU A 100 0.86 8.76 4.85
CA LEU A 100 -0.04 9.87 5.18
C LEU A 100 0.06 10.99 4.15
N ARG A 101 1.25 11.28 3.67
CA ARG A 101 1.45 12.28 2.62
C ARG A 101 0.71 11.89 1.34
N ILE A 102 0.80 10.64 0.95
CA ILE A 102 0.10 10.12 -0.24
C ILE A 102 -1.41 10.19 -0.04
N ALA A 103 -1.89 9.74 1.13
CA ALA A 103 -3.32 9.76 1.45
C ALA A 103 -3.87 11.18 1.42
N GLU A 104 -3.15 12.15 1.96
CA GLU A 104 -3.56 13.55 1.95
C GLU A 104 -3.76 14.06 0.52
N GLU A 105 -2.83 13.75 -0.38
CA GLU A 105 -2.95 14.11 -1.79
C GLU A 105 -4.19 13.50 -2.43
N LEU A 106 -4.45 12.22 -2.17
CA LEU A 106 -5.56 11.49 -2.78
C LEU A 106 -6.92 11.91 -2.22
N LEU A 107 -6.96 12.38 -0.99
CA LEU A 107 -8.22 12.74 -0.31
C LEU A 107 -8.59 14.22 -0.45
N LYS A 108 -7.80 14.99 -1.16
CA LYS A 108 -8.10 16.41 -1.43
C LYS A 108 -9.37 16.60 -2.25
#